data_7fffe3ed6d95fb256e8d819e61853fcf
#
_entry.id   7fffe3ed6d95fb256e8d819e61853fcf
#
_cell.length_a   1.000
_cell.length_b   1.000
_cell.length_c   1.000
_cell.angle_alpha   90.00
_cell.angle_beta   90.00
_cell.angle_gamma   90.00
#
_symmetry.space_group_name_H-M   'P 1'
#
loop_
_entity.id
_entity.type
_entity.pdbx_description
1 polymer ?
#
loop_
_entity_poly.entity_id
_entity_poly.type
_entity_poly.pdbx_seq_one_letter_code
_entity_poly.pdbx_strand_id
1 'polypeptide(L)'
;MAGSPGLPPFQPPVAALSSLSTTIQASLAQYDKAKTPAEKAAALKEMQRASTQLSRVTAPIPQQFMELNHRPYVNAAVRIAIEMGIFEAIPLSGESITLVDLANEINADEEFLLRISRVLSTSDILHESDLSEVLAYSHTPISRFLTTPAAKASFKFHYGIMLPAHIGSVPGYYLKSGFKSSQDPKNLPLYFRS
;
A
#
# COMPACT_ATOMS: atom_id res chain seq x y z
N MET A 1 20.87 -33.55 7.56
CA MET A 1 19.88 -32.77 6.83
C MET A 1 20.62 -32.05 5.71
N ALA A 2 20.48 -32.47 4.46
CA ALA A 2 21.08 -31.80 3.33
C ALA A 2 20.36 -30.46 3.17
N GLY A 3 21.09 -29.34 3.33
CA GLY A 3 20.55 -28.01 3.11
C GLY A 3 20.01 -27.90 1.68
N SER A 4 18.80 -27.43 1.53
CA SER A 4 18.25 -27.08 0.21
C SER A 4 19.24 -26.15 -0.48
N PRO A 5 19.64 -26.41 -1.75
CA PRO A 5 20.49 -25.50 -2.47
C PRO A 5 19.81 -24.12 -2.53
N GLY A 6 20.48 -23.11 -1.97
CA GLY A 6 19.98 -21.74 -2.01
C GLY A 6 19.71 -21.34 -3.45
N LEU A 7 18.61 -20.64 -3.68
CA LEU A 7 18.34 -20.06 -5.00
C LEU A 7 19.52 -19.14 -5.37
N PRO A 8 20.03 -19.23 -6.63
CA PRO A 8 21.08 -18.32 -7.07
C PRO A 8 20.58 -16.86 -6.94
N PRO A 9 21.49 -15.90 -6.63
CA PRO A 9 21.12 -14.51 -6.54
C PRO A 9 20.54 -14.04 -7.88
N PHE A 10 19.34 -13.48 -7.85
CA PHE A 10 18.71 -12.91 -9.02
C PHE A 10 19.47 -11.63 -9.41
N GLN A 11 19.97 -11.59 -10.62
CA GLN A 11 20.61 -10.42 -11.22
C GLN A 11 19.77 -9.97 -12.42
N PRO A 12 19.15 -8.78 -12.34
CA PRO A 12 18.40 -8.28 -13.50
C PRO A 12 19.35 -7.99 -14.68
N PRO A 13 18.94 -8.29 -15.91
CA PRO A 13 19.74 -7.97 -17.10
C PRO A 13 20.02 -6.47 -17.19
N VAL A 14 21.27 -6.08 -17.41
CA VAL A 14 21.68 -4.66 -17.55
C VAL A 14 20.86 -3.94 -18.62
N ALA A 15 20.57 -4.62 -19.74
CA ALA A 15 19.74 -4.09 -20.81
C ALA A 15 18.33 -3.70 -20.36
N ALA A 16 17.72 -4.50 -19.47
CA ALA A 16 16.40 -4.19 -18.91
C ALA A 16 16.46 -2.95 -17.99
N LEU A 17 17.49 -2.84 -17.16
CA LEU A 17 17.69 -1.68 -16.29
C LEU A 17 17.91 -0.40 -17.11
N SER A 18 18.76 -0.47 -18.13
CA SER A 18 19.03 0.66 -19.03
C SER A 18 17.77 1.11 -19.77
N SER A 19 16.99 0.16 -20.30
CA SER A 19 15.73 0.46 -21.00
C SER A 19 14.72 1.16 -20.09
N LEU A 20 14.54 0.68 -18.86
CA LEU A 20 13.62 1.28 -17.89
C LEU A 20 14.07 2.68 -17.47
N SER A 21 15.36 2.87 -17.22
CA SER A 21 15.95 4.19 -16.92
C SER A 21 15.72 5.18 -18.06
N THR A 22 15.98 4.76 -19.31
CA THR A 22 15.73 5.59 -20.50
C THR A 22 14.25 5.96 -20.62
N THR A 23 13.34 5.02 -20.37
CA THR A 23 11.89 5.29 -20.40
C THR A 23 11.48 6.32 -19.36
N ILE A 24 12.01 6.24 -18.12
CA ILE A 24 11.73 7.21 -17.07
C ILE A 24 12.22 8.61 -17.48
N GLN A 25 13.45 8.72 -18.01
CA GLN A 25 14.01 9.99 -18.47
C GLN A 25 13.20 10.59 -19.63
N ALA A 26 12.82 9.78 -20.60
CA ALA A 26 12.01 10.20 -21.74
C ALA A 26 10.60 10.68 -21.27
N SER A 27 9.98 9.97 -20.35
CA SER A 27 8.68 10.36 -19.79
C SER A 27 8.76 11.65 -18.99
N LEU A 28 9.87 11.89 -18.25
CA LEU A 28 10.11 13.17 -17.57
C LEU A 28 10.23 14.32 -18.56
N ALA A 29 11.00 14.14 -19.65
CA ALA A 29 11.14 15.12 -20.69
C ALA A 29 9.81 15.41 -21.44
N GLN A 30 8.95 14.39 -21.60
CA GLN A 30 7.60 14.56 -22.15
C GLN A 30 6.71 15.34 -21.18
N TYR A 31 6.76 15.06 -19.88
CA TYR A 31 6.01 15.77 -18.86
C TYR A 31 6.36 17.27 -18.83
N ASP A 32 7.67 17.58 -18.91
CA ASP A 32 8.16 18.97 -18.92
C ASP A 32 7.67 19.75 -20.15
N LYS A 33 7.63 19.11 -21.31
CA LYS A 33 7.16 19.70 -22.57
C LYS A 33 5.65 19.71 -22.76
N ALA A 34 4.92 18.96 -21.93
CA ALA A 34 3.48 18.80 -22.05
C ALA A 34 2.71 20.12 -21.80
N LYS A 35 1.83 20.47 -22.72
CA LYS A 35 1.03 21.69 -22.69
C LYS A 35 -0.37 21.46 -22.14
N THR A 36 -0.87 20.24 -22.18
CA THR A 36 -2.21 19.88 -21.73
C THR A 36 -2.18 18.96 -20.50
N PRO A 37 -3.23 19.00 -19.66
CA PRO A 37 -3.36 18.07 -18.55
C PRO A 37 -3.36 16.60 -18.99
N ALA A 38 -3.92 16.28 -20.16
CA ALA A 38 -3.96 14.93 -20.70
C ALA A 38 -2.56 14.42 -21.08
N GLU A 39 -1.72 15.25 -21.72
CA GLU A 39 -0.33 14.93 -22.04
C GLU A 39 0.49 14.72 -20.78
N LYS A 40 0.32 15.57 -19.75
CA LYS A 40 0.98 15.41 -18.44
C LYS A 40 0.58 14.09 -17.78
N ALA A 41 -0.70 13.77 -17.77
CA ALA A 41 -1.20 12.53 -17.20
C ALA A 41 -0.65 11.29 -17.93
N ALA A 42 -0.55 11.33 -19.25
CA ALA A 42 0.02 10.24 -20.04
C ALA A 42 1.51 10.02 -19.72
N ALA A 43 2.29 11.10 -19.65
CA ALA A 43 3.71 11.04 -19.29
C ALA A 43 3.92 10.49 -17.86
N LEU A 44 3.12 10.95 -16.89
CA LEU A 44 3.16 10.45 -15.52
C LEU A 44 2.81 8.96 -15.43
N LYS A 45 1.80 8.51 -16.18
CA LYS A 45 1.41 7.09 -16.22
C LYS A 45 2.53 6.20 -16.74
N GLU A 46 3.22 6.62 -17.79
CA GLU A 46 4.34 5.86 -18.36
C GLU A 46 5.54 5.86 -17.41
N MET A 47 5.86 7.02 -16.79
CA MET A 47 6.90 7.12 -15.78
C MET A 47 6.61 6.21 -14.58
N GLN A 48 5.38 6.21 -14.07
CA GLN A 48 4.95 5.35 -12.98
C GLN A 48 5.08 3.86 -13.34
N ARG A 49 4.68 3.48 -14.56
CA ARG A 49 4.82 2.10 -15.05
C ARG A 49 6.28 1.66 -15.05
N ALA A 50 7.16 2.47 -15.63
CA ALA A 50 8.58 2.14 -15.73
C ALA A 50 9.27 2.13 -14.35
N SER A 51 8.96 3.08 -13.47
CA SER A 51 9.49 3.15 -12.10
C SER A 51 9.05 1.96 -11.25
N THR A 52 7.78 1.57 -11.34
CA THR A 52 7.26 0.37 -10.65
C THR A 52 7.97 -0.89 -11.14
N GLN A 53 8.19 -1.01 -12.45
CA GLN A 53 8.90 -2.15 -13.01
C GLN A 53 10.37 -2.16 -12.61
N LEU A 54 11.04 -1.00 -12.60
CA LEU A 54 12.41 -0.86 -12.14
C LEU A 54 12.54 -1.28 -10.66
N SER A 55 11.67 -0.78 -9.80
CA SER A 55 11.63 -1.18 -8.38
C SER A 55 11.49 -2.69 -8.21
N ARG A 56 10.59 -3.33 -8.98
CA ARG A 56 10.39 -4.79 -8.91
C ARG A 56 11.59 -5.60 -9.34
N VAL A 57 12.30 -5.18 -10.41
CA VAL A 57 13.45 -5.94 -10.91
C VAL A 57 14.71 -5.68 -10.09
N THR A 58 14.78 -4.61 -9.32
CA THR A 58 15.93 -4.29 -8.45
C THR A 58 15.76 -4.74 -7.00
N ALA A 59 14.53 -4.93 -6.54
CA ALA A 59 14.27 -5.34 -5.17
C ALA A 59 14.75 -6.79 -4.93
N PRO A 60 15.46 -7.07 -3.82
CA PRO A 60 15.83 -8.43 -3.44
C PRO A 60 14.59 -9.33 -3.28
N ILE A 61 14.69 -10.58 -3.71
CA ILE A 61 13.56 -11.55 -3.61
C ILE A 61 13.04 -11.71 -2.19
N PRO A 62 13.89 -11.81 -1.14
CA PRO A 62 13.39 -11.85 0.23
C PRO A 62 12.54 -10.62 0.61
N GLN A 63 12.94 -9.44 0.16
CA GLN A 63 12.18 -8.20 0.41
C GLN A 63 10.81 -8.25 -0.28
N GLN A 64 10.75 -8.64 -1.56
CA GLN A 64 9.49 -8.79 -2.29
C GLN A 64 8.54 -9.79 -1.61
N PHE A 65 9.09 -10.91 -1.10
CA PHE A 65 8.33 -11.90 -0.35
C PHE A 65 7.79 -11.31 0.96
N MET A 66 8.61 -10.57 1.71
CA MET A 66 8.19 -9.92 2.95
C MET A 66 7.12 -8.86 2.69
N GLU A 67 7.27 -8.03 1.66
CA GLU A 67 6.26 -7.05 1.26
C GLU A 67 4.91 -7.73 0.95
N LEU A 68 4.93 -8.84 0.21
CA LEU A 68 3.71 -9.61 -0.09
C LEU A 68 3.01 -10.10 1.18
N ASN A 69 3.77 -10.62 2.15
CA ASN A 69 3.25 -11.13 3.42
C ASN A 69 2.78 -10.01 4.35
N HIS A 70 3.38 -8.83 4.30
CA HIS A 70 3.07 -7.74 5.23
C HIS A 70 1.91 -6.86 4.76
N ARG A 71 1.53 -6.89 3.49
CA ARG A 71 0.40 -6.10 2.96
C ARG A 71 -0.89 -6.20 3.78
N PRO A 72 -1.34 -7.38 4.24
CA PRO A 72 -2.52 -7.47 5.09
C PRO A 72 -2.41 -6.69 6.41
N TYR A 73 -1.21 -6.66 7.02
CA TYR A 73 -0.96 -5.92 8.26
C TYR A 73 -0.97 -4.40 8.04
N VAL A 74 -0.39 -3.92 6.94
CA VAL A 74 -0.48 -2.50 6.55
C VAL A 74 -1.94 -2.10 6.36
N ASN A 75 -2.72 -2.92 5.66
CA ASN A 75 -4.14 -2.65 5.45
C ASN A 75 -4.94 -2.68 6.76
N ALA A 76 -4.59 -3.57 7.68
CA ALA A 76 -5.18 -3.57 9.03
C ALA A 76 -4.85 -2.28 9.80
N ALA A 77 -3.59 -1.81 9.73
CA ALA A 77 -3.18 -0.55 10.35
C ALA A 77 -3.93 0.65 9.76
N VAL A 78 -4.09 0.71 8.42
CA VAL A 78 -4.92 1.75 7.76
C VAL A 78 -6.36 1.69 8.25
N ARG A 79 -6.94 0.49 8.38
CA ARG A 79 -8.30 0.33 8.90
C ARG A 79 -8.42 0.82 10.33
N ILE A 80 -7.48 0.48 11.19
CA ILE A 80 -7.42 0.95 12.59
C ILE A 80 -7.30 2.48 12.60
N ALA A 81 -6.41 3.06 11.80
CA ALA A 81 -6.19 4.50 11.71
C ALA A 81 -7.47 5.26 11.28
N ILE A 82 -8.26 4.69 10.36
CA ILE A 82 -9.56 5.24 9.96
C ILE A 82 -10.55 5.23 11.13
N GLU A 83 -10.59 4.16 11.92
CA GLU A 83 -11.51 4.07 13.07
C GLU A 83 -11.05 4.95 14.22
N MET A 84 -9.76 5.12 14.44
CA MET A 84 -9.19 6.03 15.44
C MET A 84 -9.36 7.51 15.08
N GLY A 85 -9.59 7.85 13.80
CA GLY A 85 -9.66 9.23 13.33
C GLY A 85 -8.28 9.88 13.13
N ILE A 86 -7.20 9.09 13.01
CA ILE A 86 -5.84 9.60 12.87
C ILE A 86 -5.72 10.58 11.69
N PHE A 87 -6.30 10.23 10.53
CA PHE A 87 -6.20 11.05 9.34
C PHE A 87 -6.96 12.38 9.46
N GLU A 88 -8.02 12.45 10.23
CA GLU A 88 -8.78 13.68 10.47
C GLU A 88 -8.11 14.61 11.48
N ALA A 89 -7.37 14.05 12.44
CA ALA A 89 -6.69 14.81 13.48
C ALA A 89 -5.39 15.48 12.97
N ILE A 90 -4.79 14.96 11.89
CA ILE A 90 -3.61 15.58 11.27
C ILE A 90 -4.05 16.81 10.47
N PRO A 91 -3.37 17.98 10.63
CA PRO A 91 -3.73 19.21 9.92
C PRO A 91 -3.64 19.09 8.39
N LEU A 92 -4.70 19.48 7.68
CA LEU A 92 -4.72 19.53 6.21
C LEU A 92 -3.91 20.69 5.63
N SER A 93 -3.51 21.66 6.47
CA SER A 93 -2.64 22.79 6.08
C SER A 93 -1.25 22.35 5.59
N GLY A 94 -0.81 21.15 5.96
CA GLY A 94 0.53 20.63 5.68
C GLY A 94 1.47 20.73 6.89
N GLU A 95 1.00 21.28 7.98
CA GLU A 95 1.72 21.29 9.25
C GLU A 95 1.79 19.90 9.86
N SER A 96 2.84 19.64 10.62
CA SER A 96 2.98 18.39 11.36
C SER A 96 2.35 18.52 12.75
N ILE A 97 1.80 17.42 13.25
CA ILE A 97 1.31 17.27 14.62
C ILE A 97 2.22 16.31 15.37
N THR A 98 2.59 16.63 16.62
CA THR A 98 3.41 15.72 17.42
C THR A 98 2.65 14.45 17.80
N LEU A 99 3.36 13.35 18.09
CA LEU A 99 2.75 12.11 18.54
C LEU A 99 1.88 12.33 19.78
N VAL A 100 2.37 13.12 20.73
CA VAL A 100 1.67 13.45 22.01
C VAL A 100 0.39 14.22 21.73
N ASP A 101 0.47 15.28 20.90
CA ASP A 101 -0.70 16.09 20.57
C ASP A 101 -1.74 15.28 19.80
N LEU A 102 -1.28 14.43 18.86
CA LEU A 102 -2.16 13.52 18.11
C LEU A 102 -2.85 12.51 19.04
N ALA A 103 -2.12 11.92 20.00
CA ALA A 103 -2.70 11.01 20.98
C ALA A 103 -3.76 11.68 21.83
N ASN A 104 -3.50 12.92 22.27
CA ASN A 104 -4.47 13.72 23.03
C ASN A 104 -5.69 14.06 22.19
N GLU A 105 -5.53 14.49 20.94
CA GLU A 105 -6.62 14.88 20.04
C GLU A 105 -7.60 13.73 19.79
N ILE A 106 -7.09 12.51 19.58
CA ILE A 106 -7.94 11.33 19.32
C ILE A 106 -8.25 10.51 20.58
N ASN A 107 -7.80 10.96 21.76
CA ASN A 107 -7.95 10.27 23.05
C ASN A 107 -7.48 8.80 22.99
N ALA A 108 -6.26 8.59 22.48
CA ALA A 108 -5.66 7.27 22.29
C ALA A 108 -4.43 7.06 23.18
N ASP A 109 -4.12 5.81 23.46
CA ASP A 109 -2.85 5.42 24.08
C ASP A 109 -1.68 5.76 23.14
N GLU A 110 -0.69 6.49 23.67
CA GLU A 110 0.45 6.99 22.88
C GLU A 110 1.30 5.84 22.32
N GLU A 111 1.55 4.79 23.11
CA GLU A 111 2.35 3.64 22.66
C GLU A 111 1.64 2.87 21.55
N PHE A 112 0.33 2.68 21.67
CA PHE A 112 -0.47 2.05 20.62
C PHE A 112 -0.49 2.90 19.34
N LEU A 113 -0.71 4.21 19.49
CA LEU A 113 -0.69 5.15 18.37
C LEU A 113 0.67 5.14 17.66
N LEU A 114 1.78 5.14 18.41
CA LEU A 114 3.11 5.05 17.85
C LEU A 114 3.30 3.79 16.98
N ARG A 115 2.83 2.64 17.47
CA ARG A 115 2.91 1.38 16.69
C ARG A 115 2.14 1.46 15.37
N ILE A 116 0.93 1.99 15.40
CA ILE A 116 0.11 2.17 14.17
C ILE A 116 0.77 3.17 13.24
N SER A 117 1.18 4.34 13.74
CA SER A 117 1.79 5.40 12.94
C SER A 117 3.10 4.97 12.29
N ARG A 118 3.92 4.15 12.95
CA ARG A 118 5.13 3.57 12.34
C ARG A 118 4.85 2.63 11.19
N VAL A 119 3.79 1.81 11.27
CA VAL A 119 3.39 0.98 10.13
C VAL A 119 2.94 1.85 8.97
N LEU A 120 2.23 2.95 9.25
CA LEU A 120 1.77 3.88 8.21
C LEU A 120 2.92 4.67 7.60
N SER A 121 3.88 5.15 8.39
CA SER A 121 5.03 5.93 7.90
C SER A 121 6.02 5.07 7.11
N THR A 122 6.31 3.86 7.56
CA THR A 122 7.17 2.91 6.81
C THR A 122 6.54 2.40 5.52
N SER A 123 5.23 2.62 5.35
CA SER A 123 4.48 2.29 4.13
C SER A 123 4.14 3.52 3.28
N ASP A 124 4.80 4.66 3.51
CA ASP A 124 4.60 5.94 2.81
C ASP A 124 3.15 6.48 2.87
N ILE A 125 2.36 6.02 3.85
CA ILE A 125 0.99 6.49 4.06
C ILE A 125 0.96 7.77 4.88
N LEU A 126 1.80 7.88 5.92
CA LEU A 126 2.06 9.11 6.65
C LEU A 126 3.50 9.55 6.44
N HIS A 127 3.74 10.85 6.52
CA HIS A 127 5.09 11.37 6.61
C HIS A 127 5.45 11.54 8.09
N GLU A 128 6.55 10.89 8.51
CA GLU A 128 7.12 11.01 9.84
C GLU A 128 8.31 11.96 9.79
N SER A 129 8.39 12.87 10.75
CA SER A 129 9.49 13.80 10.90
C SER A 129 9.91 13.89 12.37
N ASP A 130 11.13 14.24 12.59
CA ASP A 130 11.68 14.52 13.92
C ASP A 130 11.75 16.04 14.10
N LEU A 131 10.85 16.59 14.91
CA LEU A 131 10.80 18.00 15.25
C LEU A 131 11.49 18.22 16.60
N SER A 132 12.78 18.56 16.58
CA SER A 132 13.55 18.82 17.81
C SER A 132 13.51 17.63 18.80
N GLU A 133 13.78 16.44 18.30
CA GLU A 133 13.76 15.18 19.05
C GLU A 133 12.34 14.69 19.44
N VAL A 134 11.29 15.28 18.87
CA VAL A 134 9.91 14.87 19.08
C VAL A 134 9.31 14.32 17.78
N LEU A 135 8.81 13.10 17.81
CA LEU A 135 8.16 12.49 16.67
C LEU A 135 6.90 13.26 16.27
N ALA A 136 6.78 13.58 15.00
CA ALA A 136 5.66 14.30 14.43
C ALA A 136 5.23 13.70 13.10
N TYR A 137 3.95 13.84 12.78
CA TYR A 137 3.32 13.28 11.59
C TYR A 137 2.64 14.36 10.76
N SER A 138 2.73 14.20 9.45
CA SER A 138 1.99 15.02 8.50
C SER A 138 1.43 14.18 7.36
N HIS A 139 0.52 14.78 6.58
CA HIS A 139 -0.11 14.11 5.47
C HIS A 139 0.81 13.86 4.29
N THR A 140 0.71 12.67 3.73
CA THR A 140 1.06 12.38 2.34
C THR A 140 -0.18 12.56 1.43
N PRO A 141 -0.04 12.54 0.09
CA PRO A 141 -1.19 12.57 -0.79
C PRO A 141 -2.21 11.45 -0.54
N ILE A 142 -1.75 10.24 -0.19
CA ILE A 142 -2.65 9.11 0.07
C ILE A 142 -3.38 9.27 1.39
N SER A 143 -2.74 9.72 2.47
CA SER A 143 -3.44 9.94 3.74
C SER A 143 -4.46 11.08 3.65
N ARG A 144 -4.17 12.13 2.87
CA ARG A 144 -5.19 13.17 2.56
C ARG A 144 -6.39 12.58 1.84
N PHE A 145 -6.18 11.70 0.87
CA PHE A 145 -7.28 11.02 0.19
C PHE A 145 -8.11 10.16 1.16
N LEU A 146 -7.47 9.53 2.15
CA LEU A 146 -8.15 8.71 3.16
C LEU A 146 -9.03 9.51 4.14
N THR A 147 -8.93 10.85 4.20
CA THR A 147 -9.90 11.68 4.95
C THR A 147 -11.27 11.76 4.27
N THR A 148 -11.35 11.47 2.98
CA THR A 148 -12.61 11.58 2.22
C THR A 148 -13.61 10.49 2.63
N PRO A 149 -14.92 10.82 2.72
CA PRO A 149 -15.95 9.83 3.06
C PRO A 149 -15.98 8.64 2.11
N ALA A 150 -15.76 8.87 0.80
CA ALA A 150 -15.76 7.82 -0.21
C ALA A 150 -14.60 6.83 -0.02
N ALA A 151 -13.36 7.32 0.24
CA ALA A 151 -12.20 6.47 0.48
C ALA A 151 -12.39 5.65 1.76
N LYS A 152 -12.85 6.27 2.85
CA LYS A 152 -13.14 5.57 4.11
C LYS A 152 -14.21 4.50 3.96
N ALA A 153 -15.32 4.82 3.31
CA ALA A 153 -16.39 3.86 3.05
C ALA A 153 -15.91 2.68 2.20
N SER A 154 -15.15 2.96 1.13
CA SER A 154 -14.55 1.93 0.29
C SER A 154 -13.61 1.02 1.09
N PHE A 155 -12.73 1.60 1.92
CA PHE A 155 -11.80 0.83 2.73
C PHE A 155 -12.53 -0.04 3.77
N LYS A 156 -13.54 0.53 4.47
CA LYS A 156 -14.39 -0.18 5.42
C LYS A 156 -15.14 -1.35 4.76
N PHE A 157 -15.68 -1.14 3.58
CA PHE A 157 -16.37 -2.20 2.82
C PHE A 157 -15.42 -3.34 2.45
N HIS A 158 -14.27 -3.02 1.84
CA HIS A 158 -13.33 -4.05 1.40
C HIS A 158 -12.73 -4.83 2.56
N TYR A 159 -12.26 -4.15 3.61
CA TYR A 159 -11.58 -4.80 4.74
C TYR A 159 -12.51 -5.24 5.87
N GLY A 160 -13.73 -4.74 5.93
CA GLY A 160 -14.71 -5.16 6.93
C GLY A 160 -15.65 -6.26 6.47
N ILE A 161 -15.97 -6.30 5.18
CA ILE A 161 -16.98 -7.22 4.63
C ILE A 161 -16.38 -8.15 3.58
N MET A 162 -15.74 -7.61 2.54
CA MET A 162 -15.32 -8.40 1.39
C MET A 162 -14.14 -9.33 1.71
N LEU A 163 -13.07 -8.82 2.27
CA LEU A 163 -11.86 -9.61 2.53
C LEU A 163 -12.03 -10.72 3.55
N PRO A 164 -12.66 -10.52 4.72
CA PRO A 164 -12.89 -11.61 5.67
C PRO A 164 -13.71 -12.75 5.07
N ALA A 165 -14.72 -12.41 4.26
CA ALA A 165 -15.53 -13.42 3.62
C ALA A 165 -14.81 -14.19 2.51
N HIS A 166 -13.86 -13.54 1.79
CA HIS A 166 -13.21 -14.14 0.61
C HIS A 166 -11.88 -14.82 0.92
N ILE A 167 -11.00 -14.18 1.68
CA ILE A 167 -9.65 -14.71 1.92
C ILE A 167 -9.70 -16.06 2.64
N GLY A 168 -10.62 -16.21 3.59
CA GLY A 168 -10.78 -17.47 4.34
C GLY A 168 -11.45 -18.58 3.55
N SER A 169 -12.42 -18.26 2.70
CA SER A 169 -13.30 -19.26 2.04
C SER A 169 -12.84 -19.66 0.64
N VAL A 170 -12.26 -18.73 -0.14
CA VAL A 170 -11.92 -18.96 -1.55
C VAL A 170 -10.92 -20.10 -1.77
N PRO A 171 -9.80 -20.21 -1.03
CA PRO A 171 -8.89 -21.35 -1.21
C PRO A 171 -9.57 -22.69 -0.94
N GLY A 172 -10.35 -22.79 0.14
CA GLY A 172 -11.08 -24.01 0.50
C GLY A 172 -12.13 -24.41 -0.54
N TYR A 173 -12.82 -23.43 -1.10
CA TYR A 173 -13.77 -23.66 -2.20
C TYR A 173 -13.09 -24.29 -3.43
N TYR A 174 -11.99 -23.68 -3.90
CA TYR A 174 -11.30 -24.20 -5.09
C TYR A 174 -10.61 -25.54 -4.85
N LEU A 175 -10.10 -25.79 -3.64
CA LEU A 175 -9.60 -27.10 -3.26
C LEU A 175 -10.70 -28.18 -3.36
N LYS A 176 -11.92 -27.90 -2.87
CA LYS A 176 -13.05 -28.85 -2.94
C LYS A 176 -13.61 -28.99 -4.36
N SER A 177 -13.61 -27.93 -5.16
CA SER A 177 -14.10 -27.98 -6.55
C SER A 177 -13.10 -28.53 -7.55
N GLY A 178 -11.89 -28.91 -7.12
CA GLY A 178 -10.81 -29.35 -8.00
C GLY A 178 -10.34 -28.26 -8.97
N PHE A 179 -10.34 -26.99 -8.50
CA PHE A 179 -9.95 -25.80 -9.25
C PHE A 179 -10.81 -25.54 -10.50
N LYS A 180 -12.09 -25.91 -10.45
CA LYS A 180 -13.06 -25.67 -11.55
C LYS A 180 -13.93 -24.47 -11.23
N SER A 181 -14.16 -23.61 -12.23
CA SER A 181 -15.14 -22.53 -12.13
C SER A 181 -16.56 -23.07 -12.15
N SER A 182 -17.39 -22.61 -11.22
CA SER A 182 -18.83 -22.88 -11.27
C SER A 182 -19.51 -21.93 -12.24
N GLN A 183 -20.44 -22.44 -13.02
CA GLN A 183 -21.37 -21.64 -13.83
C GLN A 183 -22.68 -21.38 -13.08
N ASP A 184 -22.87 -21.99 -11.91
CA ASP A 184 -24.03 -21.76 -11.05
C ASP A 184 -23.79 -20.55 -10.15
N PRO A 185 -24.61 -19.47 -10.26
CA PRO A 185 -24.49 -18.30 -9.41
C PRO A 185 -24.65 -18.59 -7.91
N LYS A 186 -25.32 -19.69 -7.55
CA LYS A 186 -25.48 -20.11 -6.16
C LYS A 186 -24.27 -20.87 -5.60
N ASN A 187 -23.41 -21.36 -6.47
CA ASN A 187 -22.20 -22.10 -6.12
C ASN A 187 -20.95 -21.29 -6.45
N LEU A 188 -20.87 -20.09 -5.90
CA LEU A 188 -19.71 -19.20 -6.01
C LEU A 188 -18.90 -19.22 -4.71
N PRO A 189 -17.59 -18.91 -4.77
CA PRO A 189 -16.72 -18.84 -3.58
C PRO A 189 -17.27 -17.94 -2.48
N LEU A 190 -18.02 -16.89 -2.84
CA LEU A 190 -18.67 -15.94 -1.91
C LEU A 190 -19.68 -16.59 -0.96
N TYR A 191 -20.36 -17.67 -1.39
CA TYR A 191 -21.38 -18.37 -0.60
C TYR A 191 -20.83 -19.62 0.10
N PHE A 192 -19.54 -19.91 -0.12
CA PHE A 192 -18.90 -21.05 0.50
C PHE A 192 -18.65 -20.78 1.97
N ARG A 193 -19.29 -21.55 2.85
CA ARG A 193 -18.98 -21.61 4.28
C ARG A 193 -18.10 -22.81 4.54
N SER A 194 -16.90 -22.56 5.11
CA SER A 194 -15.96 -23.61 5.54
C SER A 194 -16.53 -24.40 6.71
#